data_f61f9d250141bbc02bd93f79caf606d4
#
_entry.id   f61f9d250141bbc02bd93f79caf606d4
#
_cell.length_a   1.000
_cell.length_b   1.000
_cell.length_c   1.000
_cell.angle_alpha   90.00
_cell.angle_beta   90.00
_cell.angle_gamma   90.00
#
_symmetry.space_group_name_H-M   'P 1'
#
loop_
_entity.id
_entity.type
_entity.pdbx_description
1 polymer ?
#
loop_
_entity_poly.entity_id
_entity_poly.type
_entity_poly.pdbx_seq_one_letter_code
_entity_poly.pdbx_strand_id
1 'polypeptide(L)'
;MISRSVSNLFSLLLLLFPSWSFAADTATLNPVSTAWVMTSIVFVMIMFIPGLALFYGGMLRSKNVLSICTQFFAFAGIVGLLWIFFAYSMVVDTTGMQEGVFNLSSFVGGFDKAFMHGITDQTLMGDIPEFVTCVFGMTFAMITPAIVVGGYAERMKFSAMVLFVILWTTLVYAPLAHMVWGGPGSAMHNWGVLDFAGGTAVHINSGIAALVCLLYTSPSPR
;
A
#
# COMPACT_ATOMS: atom_id res chain seq x y z
N MET A 1 0.55 -32.81 -31.10
CA MET A 1 0.72 -31.69 -32.06
C MET A 1 0.13 -30.36 -31.57
N ILE A 2 -0.55 -30.30 -30.44
CA ILE A 2 -1.20 -29.08 -29.89
C ILE A 2 -0.23 -28.22 -29.05
N SER A 3 0.86 -28.80 -28.53
CA SER A 3 1.80 -28.13 -27.61
C SER A 3 2.66 -27.00 -28.22
N ARG A 4 3.02 -27.09 -29.48
CA ARG A 4 3.89 -26.07 -30.15
C ARG A 4 3.13 -24.80 -30.54
N SER A 5 1.84 -24.89 -30.85
CA SER A 5 1.04 -23.72 -31.25
C SER A 5 0.73 -22.82 -30.04
N VAL A 6 0.50 -23.39 -28.86
CA VAL A 6 0.22 -22.63 -27.64
C VAL A 6 1.48 -21.90 -27.14
N SER A 7 2.65 -22.57 -27.24
CA SER A 7 3.93 -21.96 -26.91
C SER A 7 4.26 -20.75 -27.81
N ASN A 8 3.98 -20.87 -29.11
CA ASN A 8 4.22 -19.77 -30.04
C ASN A 8 3.24 -18.59 -29.84
N LEU A 9 2.00 -18.86 -29.44
CA LEU A 9 1.04 -17.80 -29.14
C LEU A 9 1.43 -17.01 -27.87
N PHE A 10 1.95 -17.72 -26.87
CA PHE A 10 2.44 -17.10 -25.63
C PHE A 10 3.69 -16.26 -25.86
N SER A 11 4.61 -16.74 -26.71
CA SER A 11 5.80 -15.99 -27.13
C SER A 11 5.45 -14.74 -27.96
N LEU A 12 4.41 -14.82 -28.81
CA LEU A 12 3.93 -13.68 -29.59
C LEU A 12 3.24 -12.62 -28.70
N LEU A 13 2.52 -13.05 -27.68
CA LEU A 13 1.91 -12.15 -26.69
C LEU A 13 2.96 -11.42 -25.85
N LEU A 14 4.09 -12.06 -25.51
CA LEU A 14 5.19 -11.43 -24.79
C LEU A 14 5.92 -10.37 -25.64
N LEU A 15 5.90 -10.46 -26.97
CA LEU A 15 6.49 -9.46 -27.86
C LEU A 15 5.62 -8.21 -28.05
N LEU A 16 4.36 -8.24 -27.61
CA LEU A 16 3.44 -7.09 -27.64
C LEU A 16 3.57 -6.18 -26.41
N PHE A 17 4.31 -6.62 -25.39
CA PHE A 17 4.65 -5.74 -24.28
C PHE A 17 5.93 -4.99 -24.65
N PRO A 18 5.89 -3.65 -24.80
CA PRO A 18 7.11 -2.89 -25.01
C PRO A 18 8.04 -3.14 -23.82
N SER A 19 9.23 -3.63 -24.08
CA SER A 19 10.31 -3.67 -23.11
C SER A 19 10.59 -2.22 -22.70
N TRP A 20 10.14 -1.84 -21.50
CA TRP A 20 10.47 -0.55 -20.93
C TRP A 20 11.96 -0.58 -20.59
N SER A 21 12.78 -0.13 -21.53
CA SER A 21 14.17 0.22 -21.26
C SER A 21 14.14 1.46 -20.36
N PHE A 22 14.46 1.29 -19.09
CA PHE A 22 14.82 2.40 -18.23
C PHE A 22 16.17 2.93 -18.74
N ALA A 23 16.14 3.84 -19.71
CA ALA A 23 17.27 4.71 -19.96
C ALA A 23 17.41 5.60 -18.71
N ALA A 24 18.63 5.68 -18.17
CA ALA A 24 18.97 6.64 -17.12
C ALA A 24 19.03 8.05 -17.75
N ASP A 25 17.88 8.55 -18.14
CA ASP A 25 17.71 9.97 -18.47
C ASP A 25 17.58 10.77 -17.17
N THR A 26 18.20 11.92 -17.14
CA THR A 26 17.97 12.93 -16.11
C THR A 26 16.46 13.11 -15.97
N ALA A 27 15.93 12.65 -14.83
CA ALA A 27 14.49 12.63 -14.60
C ALA A 27 13.94 14.05 -14.78
N THR A 28 13.17 14.25 -15.84
CA THR A 28 12.51 15.52 -16.12
C THR A 28 11.04 15.40 -15.74
N LEU A 29 10.52 16.44 -15.09
CA LEU A 29 9.12 16.48 -14.69
C LEU A 29 8.20 16.22 -15.89
N ASN A 30 7.31 15.25 -15.74
CA ASN A 30 6.25 14.97 -16.72
C ASN A 30 4.89 15.50 -16.18
N PRO A 31 4.39 16.60 -16.73
CA PRO A 31 3.12 17.19 -16.26
C PRO A 31 1.92 16.25 -16.48
N VAL A 32 1.95 15.41 -17.53
CA VAL A 32 0.83 14.49 -17.85
C VAL A 32 0.78 13.36 -16.83
N SER A 33 1.93 12.71 -16.57
CA SER A 33 2.04 11.67 -15.54
C SER A 33 1.64 12.24 -14.17
N THR A 34 2.09 13.44 -13.84
CA THR A 34 1.76 14.13 -12.59
C THR A 34 0.25 14.37 -12.46
N ALA A 35 -0.39 14.94 -13.49
CA ALA A 35 -1.82 15.20 -13.48
C ALA A 35 -2.62 13.88 -13.37
N TRP A 36 -2.16 12.82 -14.02
CA TRP A 36 -2.81 11.51 -13.94
C TRP A 36 -2.75 10.93 -12.52
N VAL A 37 -1.58 10.99 -11.86
CA VAL A 37 -1.44 10.49 -10.49
C VAL A 37 -2.24 11.35 -9.51
N MET A 38 -2.26 12.67 -9.66
CA MET A 38 -3.11 13.55 -8.84
C MET A 38 -4.61 13.20 -8.98
N THR A 39 -5.07 12.93 -10.20
CA THR A 39 -6.44 12.46 -10.46
C THR A 39 -6.70 11.11 -9.81
N SER A 40 -5.74 10.20 -9.89
CA SER A 40 -5.82 8.87 -9.27
C SER A 40 -5.91 8.97 -7.73
N ILE A 41 -5.20 9.90 -7.09
CA ILE A 41 -5.32 10.18 -5.65
C ILE A 41 -6.77 10.50 -5.29
N VAL A 42 -7.42 11.37 -6.06
CA VAL A 42 -8.82 11.74 -5.81
C VAL A 42 -9.74 10.53 -5.92
N PHE A 43 -9.58 9.70 -6.94
CA PHE A 43 -10.38 8.48 -7.10
C PHE A 43 -10.15 7.47 -5.97
N VAL A 44 -8.91 7.26 -5.53
CA VAL A 44 -8.61 6.38 -4.39
C VAL A 44 -9.23 6.93 -3.10
N MET A 45 -9.20 8.24 -2.88
CA MET A 45 -9.84 8.84 -1.71
C MET A 45 -11.37 8.72 -1.74
N ILE A 46 -12.00 8.85 -2.91
CA ILE A 46 -13.44 8.59 -3.08
C ILE A 46 -13.76 7.11 -2.84
N MET A 47 -12.92 6.20 -3.33
CA MET A 47 -13.07 4.77 -3.06
C MET A 47 -12.94 4.48 -1.55
N PHE A 48 -12.02 5.14 -0.85
CA PHE A 48 -11.73 4.90 0.56
C PHE A 48 -12.82 5.47 1.48
N ILE A 49 -13.00 6.81 1.51
CA ILE A 49 -13.87 7.43 2.53
C ILE A 49 -15.36 7.18 2.25
N PRO A 50 -15.97 7.58 1.14
CA PRO A 50 -17.37 7.23 0.91
C PRO A 50 -17.55 5.78 0.45
N GLY A 51 -16.72 5.28 -0.45
CA GLY A 51 -16.90 3.97 -1.06
C GLY A 51 -16.88 2.83 -0.05
N LEU A 52 -15.73 2.58 0.58
CA LEU A 52 -15.59 1.49 1.54
C LEU A 52 -16.38 1.72 2.83
N ALA A 53 -16.46 2.98 3.33
CA ALA A 53 -17.23 3.27 4.53
C ALA A 53 -18.71 2.94 4.35
N LEU A 54 -19.30 3.26 3.21
CA LEU A 54 -20.68 2.93 2.88
C LEU A 54 -20.85 1.44 2.58
N PHE A 55 -19.88 0.81 1.90
CA PHE A 55 -19.89 -0.62 1.63
C PHE A 55 -19.95 -1.43 2.93
N TYR A 56 -19.02 -1.21 3.84
CA TYR A 56 -19.02 -1.90 5.15
C TYR A 56 -20.21 -1.46 6.01
N GLY A 57 -20.58 -0.18 5.99
CA GLY A 57 -21.74 0.33 6.69
C GLY A 57 -23.05 -0.37 6.26
N GLY A 58 -23.17 -0.64 4.96
CA GLY A 58 -24.34 -1.34 4.40
C GLY A 58 -24.43 -2.83 4.79
N MET A 59 -23.30 -3.43 5.20
CA MET A 59 -23.25 -4.84 5.64
C MET A 59 -23.53 -5.01 7.15
N LEU A 60 -23.62 -3.92 7.89
CA LEU A 60 -23.79 -3.90 9.34
C LEU A 60 -25.20 -3.47 9.74
N ARG A 61 -25.48 -3.59 11.04
CA ARG A 61 -26.73 -3.06 11.61
C ARG A 61 -26.80 -1.56 11.41
N SER A 62 -27.96 -1.03 11.01
CA SER A 62 -28.17 0.40 10.69
C SER A 62 -27.67 1.36 11.80
N LYS A 63 -27.83 0.96 13.07
CA LYS A 63 -27.35 1.74 14.23
C LYS A 63 -25.82 1.89 14.32
N ASN A 64 -25.07 1.06 13.62
CA ASN A 64 -23.59 1.02 13.67
C ASN A 64 -22.93 1.67 12.45
N VAL A 65 -23.69 2.10 11.45
CA VAL A 65 -23.17 2.73 10.22
C VAL A 65 -22.30 3.94 10.54
N LEU A 66 -22.79 4.83 11.43
CA LEU A 66 -22.02 6.02 11.81
C LEU A 66 -20.72 5.68 12.52
N SER A 67 -20.71 4.61 13.34
CA SER A 67 -19.49 4.12 13.99
C SER A 67 -18.43 3.69 12.98
N ILE A 68 -18.83 3.00 11.92
CA ILE A 68 -17.92 2.59 10.84
C ILE A 68 -17.41 3.81 10.07
N CYS A 69 -18.27 4.74 9.69
CA CYS A 69 -17.82 5.97 9.04
C CYS A 69 -16.78 6.71 9.90
N THR A 70 -17.01 6.82 11.22
CA THR A 70 -16.04 7.43 12.14
C THR A 70 -14.71 6.69 12.15
N GLN A 71 -14.71 5.36 12.07
CA GLN A 71 -13.46 4.58 11.99
C GLN A 71 -12.68 4.89 10.71
N PHE A 72 -13.34 5.03 9.57
CA PHE A 72 -12.67 5.39 8.30
C PHE A 72 -12.02 6.78 8.37
N PHE A 73 -12.69 7.77 8.97
CA PHE A 73 -12.08 9.08 9.21
C PHE A 73 -10.90 8.99 10.19
N ALA A 74 -11.01 8.16 11.22
CA ALA A 74 -9.91 7.92 12.15
C ALA A 74 -8.71 7.28 11.43
N PHE A 75 -8.91 6.32 10.52
CA PHE A 75 -7.83 5.76 9.70
C PHE A 75 -7.15 6.84 8.86
N ALA A 76 -7.93 7.69 8.19
CA ALA A 76 -7.36 8.78 7.41
C ALA A 76 -6.45 9.68 8.26
N GLY A 77 -6.90 10.08 9.44
CA GLY A 77 -6.12 10.94 10.33
C GLY A 77 -4.89 10.23 10.92
N ILE A 78 -5.08 9.06 11.51
CA ILE A 78 -4.01 8.33 12.22
C ILE A 78 -2.93 7.88 11.22
N VAL A 79 -3.33 7.18 10.16
CA VAL A 79 -2.37 6.63 9.20
C VAL A 79 -1.71 7.74 8.40
N GLY A 80 -2.45 8.82 8.08
CA GLY A 80 -1.88 9.99 7.41
C GLY A 80 -0.78 10.65 8.23
N LEU A 81 -0.98 10.80 9.55
CA LEU A 81 0.06 11.32 10.44
C LEU A 81 1.25 10.37 10.55
N LEU A 82 1.02 9.07 10.74
CA LEU A 82 2.10 8.07 10.78
C LEU A 82 2.90 8.06 9.47
N TRP A 83 2.21 8.23 8.34
CA TRP A 83 2.83 8.26 7.02
C TRP A 83 3.81 9.42 6.88
N ILE A 84 3.39 10.63 7.24
CA ILE A 84 4.24 11.83 7.21
C ILE A 84 5.38 11.73 8.22
N PHE A 85 5.11 11.19 9.42
CA PHE A 85 6.11 11.16 10.47
C PHE A 85 7.25 10.18 10.17
N PHE A 86 6.93 8.96 9.72
CA PHE A 86 7.97 7.97 9.49
C PHE A 86 7.61 6.83 8.53
N ALA A 87 6.32 6.47 8.36
CA ALA A 87 5.98 5.28 7.60
C ALA A 87 6.33 5.43 6.11
N TYR A 88 6.23 6.62 5.54
CA TYR A 88 6.71 6.89 4.20
C TYR A 88 8.20 6.54 4.06
N SER A 89 9.03 7.03 4.98
CA SER A 89 10.46 6.71 5.00
C SER A 89 10.71 5.21 5.08
N MET A 90 10.02 4.50 5.98
CA MET A 90 10.14 3.04 6.12
C MET A 90 9.78 2.28 4.84
N VAL A 91 8.95 2.85 3.96
CA VAL A 91 8.56 2.22 2.70
C VAL A 91 9.52 2.54 1.56
N VAL A 92 9.97 3.79 1.44
CA VAL A 92 10.70 4.25 0.24
C VAL A 92 12.19 4.42 0.42
N ASP A 93 12.68 4.43 1.66
CA ASP A 93 14.12 4.59 1.91
C ASP A 93 14.85 3.31 1.55
N THR A 94 15.73 3.41 0.56
CA THR A 94 16.53 2.31 0.01
C THR A 94 17.96 2.30 0.54
N THR A 95 18.28 3.14 1.53
CA THR A 95 19.61 3.25 2.11
C THR A 95 20.09 1.93 2.68
N GLY A 96 21.22 1.45 2.21
CA GLY A 96 21.79 0.17 2.61
C GLY A 96 21.23 -1.05 1.90
N MET A 97 20.22 -0.92 1.04
CA MET A 97 19.79 -2.02 0.15
C MET A 97 20.83 -2.31 -0.92
N GLN A 98 20.99 -3.58 -1.24
CA GLN A 98 21.83 -4.05 -2.36
C GLN A 98 21.11 -5.16 -3.09
N GLU A 99 21.09 -5.09 -4.42
CA GLU A 99 20.46 -6.10 -5.24
C GLU A 99 21.16 -7.46 -5.07
N GLY A 100 20.38 -8.52 -4.84
CA GLY A 100 20.88 -9.88 -4.60
C GLY A 100 21.44 -10.13 -3.19
N VAL A 101 21.49 -9.13 -2.32
CA VAL A 101 21.95 -9.29 -0.94
C VAL A 101 20.79 -9.08 0.04
N PHE A 102 20.54 -10.07 0.89
CA PHE A 102 19.52 -9.98 1.93
C PHE A 102 20.13 -9.41 3.22
N ASN A 103 19.69 -8.23 3.60
CA ASN A 103 20.03 -7.56 4.86
C ASN A 103 18.76 -6.98 5.50
N LEU A 104 18.88 -6.30 6.64
CA LEU A 104 17.74 -5.69 7.30
C LEU A 104 17.03 -4.66 6.40
N SER A 105 17.79 -3.89 5.63
CA SER A 105 17.26 -2.90 4.70
C SER A 105 16.49 -3.51 3.52
N SER A 106 16.60 -4.82 3.26
CA SER A 106 15.75 -5.52 2.28
C SER A 106 14.33 -5.76 2.79
N PHE A 107 14.09 -5.68 4.10
CA PHE A 107 12.80 -5.94 4.74
C PHE A 107 12.10 -4.67 5.22
N VAL A 108 12.85 -3.64 5.57
CA VAL A 108 12.31 -2.36 6.05
C VAL A 108 13.27 -1.24 5.71
N GLY A 109 12.75 -0.12 5.20
CA GLY A 109 13.53 1.08 4.91
C GLY A 109 13.94 1.81 6.19
N GLY A 110 14.87 2.76 6.04
CA GLY A 110 15.37 3.61 7.11
C GLY A 110 14.43 4.77 7.45
N PHE A 111 15.00 5.78 8.11
CA PHE A 111 14.27 6.98 8.56
C PHE A 111 14.82 8.28 7.94
N ASP A 112 15.59 8.21 6.85
CA ASP A 112 16.23 9.37 6.26
C ASP A 112 15.23 10.38 5.69
N LYS A 113 14.04 9.90 5.31
CA LYS A 113 12.92 10.73 4.84
C LYS A 113 11.82 10.96 5.90
N ALA A 114 12.08 10.62 7.16
CA ALA A 114 11.13 10.85 8.25
C ALA A 114 10.80 12.35 8.35
N PHE A 115 9.54 12.67 8.69
CA PHE A 115 9.00 14.04 8.69
C PHE A 115 9.14 14.76 7.35
N MET A 116 9.14 14.00 6.24
CA MET A 116 9.31 14.51 4.87
C MET A 116 10.69 15.17 4.65
N HIS A 117 11.70 14.78 5.45
CA HIS A 117 13.03 15.34 5.33
C HIS A 117 13.62 15.10 3.94
N GLY A 118 14.23 16.14 3.36
CA GLY A 118 14.82 16.08 2.02
C GLY A 118 13.83 16.11 0.85
N ILE A 119 12.51 16.11 1.11
CA ILE A 119 11.50 16.21 0.07
C ILE A 119 11.18 17.69 -0.19
N THR A 120 11.43 18.12 -1.40
CA THR A 120 11.24 19.50 -1.86
C THR A 120 10.37 19.52 -3.11
N ASP A 121 10.02 20.70 -3.58
CA ASP A 121 9.33 20.91 -4.87
C ASP A 121 10.16 20.47 -6.09
N GLN A 122 11.46 20.28 -5.91
CA GLN A 122 12.41 19.85 -6.95
C GLN A 122 12.69 18.35 -6.92
N THR A 123 12.34 17.65 -5.83
CA THR A 123 12.58 16.20 -5.74
C THR A 123 11.60 15.43 -6.60
N LEU A 124 12.11 14.51 -7.41
CA LEU A 124 11.32 13.63 -8.29
C LEU A 124 11.47 12.18 -7.87
N MET A 125 10.40 11.42 -8.00
CA MET A 125 10.40 9.96 -7.98
C MET A 125 9.99 9.48 -9.39
N GLY A 126 10.98 9.01 -10.17
CA GLY A 126 10.82 8.87 -11.60
C GLY A 126 10.63 10.22 -12.28
N ASP A 127 9.53 10.39 -13.01
CA ASP A 127 9.18 11.64 -13.72
C ASP A 127 8.07 12.46 -13.01
N ILE A 128 7.75 12.12 -11.76
CA ILE A 128 6.67 12.72 -10.97
C ILE A 128 7.26 13.38 -9.70
N PRO A 129 6.75 14.54 -9.25
CA PRO A 129 7.17 15.14 -7.98
C PRO A 129 7.03 14.15 -6.82
N GLU A 130 8.07 13.98 -6.02
CA GLU A 130 8.09 13.02 -4.91
C GLU A 130 6.96 13.29 -3.91
N PHE A 131 6.56 14.53 -3.72
CA PHE A 131 5.44 14.88 -2.87
C PHE A 131 4.11 14.29 -3.38
N VAL A 132 3.90 14.26 -4.70
CA VAL A 132 2.68 13.67 -5.30
C VAL A 132 2.68 12.16 -5.13
N THR A 133 3.81 11.49 -5.35
CA THR A 133 3.93 10.05 -5.13
C THR A 133 3.82 9.68 -3.66
N CYS A 134 4.32 10.52 -2.75
CA CYS A 134 4.13 10.35 -1.32
C CYS A 134 2.64 10.39 -0.93
N VAL A 135 1.89 11.38 -1.40
CA VAL A 135 0.43 11.47 -1.15
C VAL A 135 -0.31 10.28 -1.77
N PHE A 136 0.10 9.85 -2.96
CA PHE A 136 -0.46 8.66 -3.60
C PHE A 136 -0.23 7.41 -2.75
N GLY A 137 1.00 7.16 -2.28
CA GLY A 137 1.33 6.07 -1.37
C GLY A 137 0.57 6.14 -0.04
N MET A 138 0.34 7.34 0.49
CA MET A 138 -0.45 7.57 1.71
C MET A 138 -1.88 7.05 1.57
N THR A 139 -2.51 7.18 0.41
CA THR A 139 -3.88 6.69 0.18
C THR A 139 -3.95 5.16 0.32
N PHE A 140 -2.94 4.44 -0.14
CA PHE A 140 -2.85 2.98 0.04
C PHE A 140 -2.57 2.58 1.49
N ALA A 141 -1.72 3.33 2.17
CA ALA A 141 -1.49 3.12 3.60
C ALA A 141 -2.77 3.30 4.43
N MET A 142 -3.63 4.27 4.08
CA MET A 142 -4.91 4.50 4.75
C MET A 142 -5.93 3.39 4.46
N ILE A 143 -6.02 2.95 3.20
CA ILE A 143 -7.04 1.98 2.77
C ILE A 143 -6.75 0.56 3.29
N THR A 144 -5.49 0.19 3.45
CA THR A 144 -5.10 -1.17 3.80
C THR A 144 -5.63 -1.63 5.17
N PRO A 145 -5.43 -0.89 6.28
CA PRO A 145 -6.05 -1.24 7.56
C PRO A 145 -7.58 -1.12 7.54
N ALA A 146 -8.12 -0.28 6.66
CA ALA A 146 -9.57 -0.13 6.53
C ALA A 146 -10.23 -1.39 5.94
N ILE A 147 -9.57 -2.11 5.06
CA ILE A 147 -10.07 -3.40 4.54
C ILE A 147 -10.18 -4.46 5.66
N VAL A 148 -9.32 -4.38 6.68
CA VAL A 148 -9.35 -5.31 7.83
C VAL A 148 -10.63 -5.15 8.67
N VAL A 149 -11.31 -4.00 8.59
CA VAL A 149 -12.54 -3.69 9.36
C VAL A 149 -13.59 -4.80 9.27
N GLY A 150 -13.76 -5.42 8.09
CA GLY A 150 -14.69 -6.52 7.90
C GLY A 150 -14.47 -7.70 8.86
N GLY A 151 -13.24 -7.93 9.30
CA GLY A 151 -12.88 -9.01 10.24
C GLY A 151 -13.26 -8.73 11.69
N TYR A 152 -13.39 -7.48 12.10
CA TYR A 152 -13.64 -7.11 13.50
C TYR A 152 -14.80 -6.12 13.71
N ALA A 153 -15.49 -5.71 12.66
CA ALA A 153 -16.63 -4.80 12.75
C ALA A 153 -17.65 -5.27 13.79
N GLU A 154 -18.18 -4.34 14.59
CA GLU A 154 -19.09 -4.58 15.72
C GLU A 154 -18.50 -5.40 16.90
N ARG A 155 -17.23 -5.82 16.84
CA ARG A 155 -16.62 -6.72 17.84
C ARG A 155 -15.46 -6.08 18.60
N MET A 156 -14.82 -5.06 18.03
CA MET A 156 -13.67 -4.38 18.61
C MET A 156 -14.05 -3.00 19.14
N LYS A 157 -13.53 -2.64 20.30
CA LYS A 157 -13.68 -1.28 20.86
C LYS A 157 -12.88 -0.29 20.03
N PHE A 158 -13.36 0.96 19.92
CA PHE A 158 -12.70 2.01 19.13
C PHE A 158 -11.24 2.24 19.57
N SER A 159 -10.96 2.29 20.89
CA SER A 159 -9.59 2.46 21.41
C SER A 159 -8.66 1.30 21.04
N ALA A 160 -9.17 0.07 21.05
CA ALA A 160 -8.40 -1.11 20.62
C ALA A 160 -8.11 -1.06 19.11
N MET A 161 -9.08 -0.60 18.32
CA MET A 161 -8.90 -0.38 16.89
C MET A 161 -7.82 0.67 16.61
N VAL A 162 -7.83 1.80 17.32
CA VAL A 162 -6.79 2.84 17.18
C VAL A 162 -5.40 2.26 17.44
N LEU A 163 -5.24 1.54 18.57
CA LEU A 163 -3.97 0.90 18.89
C LEU A 163 -3.56 -0.14 17.84
N PHE A 164 -4.51 -0.96 17.40
CA PHE A 164 -4.27 -1.94 16.32
C PHE A 164 -3.77 -1.25 15.05
N VAL A 165 -4.42 -0.20 14.59
CA VAL A 165 -4.06 0.50 13.35
C VAL A 165 -2.66 1.10 13.45
N ILE A 166 -2.31 1.74 14.57
CA ILE A 166 -0.97 2.31 14.79
C ILE A 166 0.09 1.22 14.72
N LEU A 167 -0.07 0.15 15.49
CA LEU A 167 0.91 -0.93 15.55
C LEU A 167 0.98 -1.71 14.23
N TRP A 168 -0.17 -2.04 13.64
CA TRP A 168 -0.22 -2.83 12.43
C TRP A 168 0.33 -2.07 11.22
N THR A 169 0.02 -0.77 11.08
CA THR A 169 0.58 0.06 10.00
C THR A 169 2.11 0.16 10.13
N THR A 170 2.62 0.31 11.35
CA THR A 170 4.05 0.47 11.61
C THR A 170 4.82 -0.86 11.46
N LEU A 171 4.31 -1.93 12.05
CA LEU A 171 5.06 -3.20 12.18
C LEU A 171 4.77 -4.20 11.07
N VAL A 172 3.65 -4.05 10.36
CA VAL A 172 3.23 -5.00 9.33
C VAL A 172 3.14 -4.32 7.97
N TYR A 173 2.33 -3.27 7.84
CA TYR A 173 2.11 -2.64 6.54
C TYR A 173 3.38 -2.00 5.98
N ALA A 174 4.06 -1.14 6.73
CA ALA A 174 5.21 -0.41 6.22
C ALA A 174 6.37 -1.35 5.83
N PRO A 175 6.78 -2.36 6.64
CA PRO A 175 7.77 -3.34 6.20
C PRO A 175 7.33 -4.13 4.98
N LEU A 176 6.07 -4.61 4.93
CA LEU A 176 5.60 -5.39 3.79
C LEU A 176 5.55 -4.54 2.51
N ALA A 177 5.08 -3.30 2.59
CA ALA A 177 5.06 -2.37 1.47
C ALA A 177 6.48 -2.08 0.96
N HIS A 178 7.46 -1.95 1.87
CA HIS A 178 8.87 -1.82 1.50
C HIS A 178 9.39 -3.08 0.79
N MET A 179 9.14 -4.27 1.34
CA MET A 179 9.55 -5.51 0.70
C MET A 179 9.00 -5.69 -0.72
N VAL A 180 7.78 -5.20 -0.97
CA VAL A 180 7.10 -5.33 -2.27
C VAL A 180 7.48 -4.22 -3.23
N TRP A 181 7.48 -2.97 -2.77
CA TRP A 181 7.60 -1.77 -3.61
C TRP A 181 8.91 -0.98 -3.42
N GLY A 182 9.80 -1.41 -2.54
CA GLY A 182 11.10 -0.77 -2.30
C GLY A 182 12.05 -0.83 -3.49
N GLY A 183 11.73 -1.61 -4.53
CA GLY A 183 12.53 -1.75 -5.74
C GLY A 183 13.68 -2.76 -5.63
N PRO A 184 14.69 -2.66 -6.53
CA PRO A 184 15.81 -3.58 -6.54
C PRO A 184 16.54 -3.63 -5.19
N GLY A 185 16.72 -4.84 -4.64
CA GLY A 185 17.30 -5.06 -3.30
C GLY A 185 16.27 -5.33 -2.22
N SER A 186 15.00 -4.97 -2.41
CA SER A 186 13.95 -5.35 -1.45
C SER A 186 13.63 -6.85 -1.53
N ALA A 187 13.20 -7.44 -0.41
CA ALA A 187 13.12 -8.89 -0.28
C ALA A 187 12.18 -9.54 -1.29
N MET A 188 10.96 -9.05 -1.45
CA MET A 188 9.99 -9.65 -2.37
C MET A 188 10.31 -9.34 -3.83
N HIS A 189 10.90 -8.18 -4.12
CA HIS A 189 11.41 -7.88 -5.45
C HIS A 189 12.51 -8.86 -5.86
N ASN A 190 13.46 -9.15 -4.97
CA ASN A 190 14.52 -10.13 -5.21
C ASN A 190 13.98 -11.57 -5.41
N TRP A 191 12.82 -11.89 -4.85
CA TRP A 191 12.12 -13.16 -5.09
C TRP A 191 11.30 -13.17 -6.38
N GLY A 192 11.30 -12.09 -7.14
CA GLY A 192 10.53 -11.98 -8.38
C GLY A 192 9.03 -11.78 -8.18
N VAL A 193 8.59 -11.32 -7.01
CA VAL A 193 7.18 -10.98 -6.78
C VAL A 193 6.82 -9.73 -7.57
N LEU A 194 5.76 -9.85 -8.36
CA LEU A 194 5.19 -8.75 -9.12
C LEU A 194 3.88 -8.30 -8.46
N ASP A 195 3.90 -7.12 -7.89
CA ASP A 195 2.71 -6.46 -7.33
C ASP A 195 2.54 -5.10 -7.98
N PHE A 196 1.68 -5.03 -8.97
CA PHE A 196 1.44 -3.81 -9.74
C PHE A 196 0.47 -2.85 -9.03
N ALA A 197 -0.57 -3.38 -8.38
CA ALA A 197 -1.67 -2.58 -7.84
C ALA A 197 -2.08 -2.96 -6.41
N GLY A 198 -1.16 -3.50 -5.60
CA GLY A 198 -1.40 -3.80 -4.20
C GLY A 198 -2.02 -5.16 -3.94
N GLY A 199 -1.88 -6.12 -4.87
CA GLY A 199 -2.35 -7.49 -4.65
C GLY A 199 -1.75 -8.10 -3.40
N THR A 200 -0.45 -7.94 -3.19
CA THR A 200 0.29 -8.47 -2.04
C THR A 200 0.30 -7.47 -0.87
N ALA A 201 0.78 -6.24 -1.13
CA ALA A 201 1.00 -5.24 -0.09
C ALA A 201 -0.30 -4.78 0.58
N VAL A 202 -1.40 -4.72 -0.15
CA VAL A 202 -2.71 -4.28 0.36
C VAL A 202 -3.62 -5.48 0.61
N HIS A 203 -3.98 -6.25 -0.42
CA HIS A 203 -5.10 -7.19 -0.34
C HIS A 203 -4.75 -8.50 0.39
N ILE A 204 -3.64 -9.16 0.07
CA ILE A 204 -3.22 -10.36 0.82
C ILE A 204 -2.92 -10.00 2.27
N ASN A 205 -2.20 -8.90 2.49
CA ASN A 205 -1.85 -8.41 3.81
C ASN A 205 -3.08 -8.16 4.69
N SER A 206 -4.02 -7.35 4.19
CA SER A 206 -5.26 -7.04 4.92
C SER A 206 -6.19 -8.25 5.05
N GLY A 207 -6.24 -9.12 4.04
CA GLY A 207 -7.07 -10.32 4.05
C GLY A 207 -6.64 -11.32 5.14
N ILE A 208 -5.34 -11.56 5.28
CA ILE A 208 -4.79 -12.41 6.35
C ILE A 208 -5.05 -11.76 7.72
N ALA A 209 -4.82 -10.45 7.86
CA ALA A 209 -5.10 -9.76 9.10
C ALA A 209 -6.59 -9.83 9.48
N ALA A 210 -7.49 -9.65 8.51
CA ALA A 210 -8.93 -9.79 8.72
C ALA A 210 -9.33 -11.20 9.16
N LEU A 211 -8.74 -12.24 8.55
CA LEU A 211 -8.97 -13.63 8.92
C LEU A 211 -8.55 -13.89 10.38
N VAL A 212 -7.36 -13.44 10.76
CA VAL A 212 -6.86 -13.60 12.14
C VAL A 212 -7.77 -12.83 13.11
N CYS A 213 -8.11 -11.57 12.81
CA CYS A 213 -9.04 -10.80 13.63
C CYS A 213 -10.40 -11.50 13.79
N LEU A 214 -10.94 -12.08 12.73
CA LEU A 214 -12.20 -12.82 12.76
C LEU A 214 -12.12 -14.04 13.68
N LEU A 215 -11.05 -14.82 13.58
CA LEU A 215 -10.85 -16.02 14.40
C LEU A 215 -10.74 -15.67 15.89
N TYR A 216 -10.01 -14.61 16.25
CA TYR A 216 -9.83 -14.18 17.64
C TYR A 216 -11.03 -13.45 18.23
N THR A 217 -11.82 -12.77 17.40
CA THR A 217 -12.97 -11.99 17.87
C THR A 217 -14.30 -12.75 17.76
N SER A 218 -14.33 -13.90 17.10
CA SER A 218 -15.52 -14.74 17.01
C SER A 218 -15.80 -15.47 18.33
N PRO A 219 -17.08 -15.64 18.73
CA PRO A 219 -17.42 -16.49 19.87
C PRO A 219 -16.91 -17.90 19.64
N SER A 220 -16.25 -18.49 20.64
CA SER A 220 -15.89 -19.91 20.57
C SER A 220 -17.15 -20.76 20.38
N PRO A 221 -17.16 -21.74 19.47
CA PRO A 221 -18.24 -22.70 19.42
C PRO A 221 -18.31 -23.42 20.77
N ARG A 222 -19.45 -23.35 21.43
CA ARG A 222 -19.75 -24.09 22.63
C ARG A 222 -20.25 -25.48 22.28
#